data_cdc624dc49bf0e5112fd037f72719301
#
_entry.id   cdc624dc49bf0e5112fd037f72719301
#
_cell.length_a   1.000
_cell.length_b   1.000
_cell.length_c   1.000
_cell.angle_alpha   90.00
_cell.angle_beta   90.00
_cell.angle_gamma   90.00
#
_symmetry.space_group_name_H-M   'P 1'
#
loop_
_entity.id
_entity.type
_entity.pdbx_description
1 polymer ?
#
loop_
_entity_poly.entity_id
_entity_poly.type
_entity_poly.pdbx_seq_one_letter_code
_entity_poly.pdbx_strand_id
1 'polypeptide(L)'
;MARSKEQMDAMGTLNNPWGVCGFTSSLYALYENSPTLRGELTSGAKVSTRVVAEIKSFLVQLEADGNSKTLAEIANFTSSFAGFGGFTIADYIRRINAVAAKNQSYAKGDFSIAMPPEAVVAYLKYIGFRNARVVTDASKKELVLGVADPAGTLKQYGGLCHYLYKNDPTIYSWARQFPSVEEAAKFAGKKYTVCAMISPHG
;
A
#
# COMPACT_ATOMS: atom_id res chain seq x y z
N MET A 1 15.56 -18.66 0.87
CA MET A 1 14.46 -19.47 0.29
C MET A 1 13.72 -18.58 -0.69
N ALA A 2 13.51 -19.06 -1.92
CA ALA A 2 12.70 -18.34 -2.90
C ALA A 2 11.27 -18.18 -2.35
N ARG A 3 10.71 -16.99 -2.47
CA ARG A 3 9.30 -16.73 -2.16
C ARG A 3 8.42 -17.62 -3.02
N SER A 4 7.31 -18.08 -2.51
CA SER A 4 6.34 -18.64 -3.42
C SER A 4 5.80 -17.49 -4.28
N LYS A 5 5.93 -17.61 -5.57
CA LYS A 5 5.42 -16.67 -6.57
C LYS A 5 3.94 -16.37 -6.34
N GLU A 6 3.17 -17.37 -5.95
CA GLU A 6 1.73 -17.28 -5.68
C GLU A 6 1.35 -16.28 -4.59
N GLN A 7 2.22 -16.09 -3.61
CA GLN A 7 1.96 -15.22 -2.46
C GLN A 7 2.13 -13.75 -2.80
N MET A 8 3.15 -13.44 -3.58
CA MET A 8 3.38 -12.08 -4.07
C MET A 8 2.35 -11.71 -5.12
N ASP A 9 1.97 -12.66 -5.97
CA ASP A 9 0.95 -12.48 -6.98
C ASP A 9 -0.41 -12.17 -6.33
N ALA A 10 -0.76 -12.85 -5.25
CA ALA A 10 -2.02 -12.63 -4.55
C ALA A 10 -2.12 -11.24 -3.90
N MET A 11 -1.05 -10.71 -3.30
CA MET A 11 -1.03 -9.34 -2.77
C MET A 11 -1.09 -8.29 -3.88
N GLY A 12 -0.35 -8.51 -4.95
CA GLY A 12 -0.30 -7.56 -6.06
C GLY A 12 -1.60 -7.47 -6.85
N THR A 13 -2.34 -8.57 -6.97
CA THR A 13 -3.64 -8.56 -7.64
C THR A 13 -4.68 -7.69 -6.96
N LEU A 14 -4.57 -7.46 -5.64
CA LEU A 14 -5.46 -6.55 -4.91
C LEU A 14 -5.32 -5.08 -5.34
N ASN A 15 -4.18 -4.69 -5.88
CA ASN A 15 -3.97 -3.32 -6.34
C ASN A 15 -4.83 -2.94 -7.54
N ASN A 16 -5.24 -3.90 -8.37
CA ASN A 16 -6.10 -3.63 -9.51
C ASN A 16 -7.52 -3.24 -9.11
N PRO A 17 -8.24 -4.02 -8.27
CA PRO A 17 -9.60 -3.67 -7.87
C PRO A 17 -9.66 -2.63 -6.73
N TRP A 18 -8.63 -2.53 -5.87
CA TRP A 18 -8.77 -1.78 -4.62
C TRP A 18 -7.85 -0.57 -4.46
N GLY A 19 -6.81 -0.39 -5.27
CA GLY A 19 -5.92 0.75 -5.08
C GLY A 19 -5.30 0.82 -3.67
N VAL A 20 -4.86 -0.32 -3.12
CA VAL A 20 -4.26 -0.43 -1.78
C VAL A 20 -2.72 -0.46 -1.83
N CYS A 21 -2.13 0.17 -2.82
CA CYS A 21 -0.70 0.08 -3.13
C CYS A 21 0.22 0.53 -1.98
N GLY A 22 -0.18 1.49 -1.18
CA GLY A 22 0.60 1.91 -0.01
C GLY A 22 0.73 0.79 1.03
N PHE A 23 -0.35 0.05 1.27
CA PHE A 23 -0.32 -1.12 2.16
C PHE A 23 0.45 -2.28 1.54
N THR A 24 0.16 -2.65 0.31
CA THR A 24 0.82 -3.80 -0.34
C THR A 24 2.31 -3.58 -0.55
N SER A 25 2.76 -2.36 -0.90
CA SER A 25 4.19 -2.06 -1.00
C SER A 25 4.91 -2.13 0.35
N SER A 26 4.25 -1.73 1.44
CA SER A 26 4.78 -1.88 2.80
C SER A 26 4.81 -3.34 3.24
N LEU A 27 3.80 -4.13 2.88
CA LEU A 27 3.77 -5.57 3.15
C LEU A 27 4.82 -6.33 2.35
N TYR A 28 5.20 -5.87 1.15
CA TYR A 28 6.35 -6.42 0.43
C TYR A 28 7.64 -6.22 1.23
N ALA A 29 7.85 -5.03 1.81
CA ALA A 29 9.01 -4.79 2.67
C ALA A 29 9.00 -5.73 3.88
N LEU A 30 7.86 -5.88 4.57
CA LEU A 30 7.71 -6.80 5.69
C LEU A 30 8.01 -8.24 5.27
N TYR A 31 7.49 -8.64 4.12
CA TYR A 31 7.65 -9.97 3.57
C TYR A 31 9.11 -10.31 3.25
N GLU A 32 9.88 -9.32 2.76
CA GLU A 32 11.30 -9.48 2.50
C GLU A 32 12.11 -9.65 3.79
N ASN A 33 11.74 -8.93 4.83
CA ASN A 33 12.54 -8.81 6.05
C ASN A 33 12.11 -9.76 7.17
N SER A 34 10.93 -10.40 7.08
CA SER A 34 10.45 -11.31 8.11
C SER A 34 10.05 -12.67 7.57
N PRO A 35 10.92 -13.70 7.72
CA PRO A 35 10.60 -15.06 7.31
C PRO A 35 9.37 -15.66 8.01
N THR A 36 9.13 -15.28 9.27
CA THR A 36 8.00 -15.79 10.07
C THR A 36 6.67 -15.26 9.55
N LEU A 37 6.59 -13.94 9.30
CA LEU A 37 5.40 -13.30 8.78
C LEU A 37 5.11 -13.69 7.32
N ARG A 38 6.12 -14.12 6.57
CA ARG A 38 5.94 -14.76 5.27
C ARG A 38 4.98 -15.94 5.34
N GLY A 39 5.11 -16.79 6.37
CA GLY A 39 4.23 -17.94 6.58
C GLY A 39 2.76 -17.54 6.79
N GLU A 40 2.51 -16.46 7.50
CA GLU A 40 1.15 -16.01 7.85
C GLU A 40 0.40 -15.32 6.70
N LEU A 41 1.12 -14.60 5.83
CA LEU A 41 0.54 -13.90 4.67
C LEU A 41 0.21 -14.84 3.51
N THR A 42 0.59 -16.10 3.58
CA THR A 42 0.81 -16.98 2.44
C THR A 42 -0.26 -17.99 2.11
N SER A 43 -1.33 -18.07 2.85
CA SER A 43 -2.45 -18.92 2.45
C SER A 43 -3.31 -18.21 1.38
N GLY A 44 -3.08 -18.48 0.11
CA GLY A 44 -3.57 -17.73 -1.05
C GLY A 44 -5.06 -17.37 -1.06
N ALA A 45 -5.96 -18.26 -0.62
CA ALA A 45 -7.41 -18.00 -0.55
C ALA A 45 -7.79 -16.93 0.51
N LYS A 46 -6.86 -16.49 1.37
CA LYS A 46 -7.12 -15.57 2.49
C LYS A 46 -6.37 -14.26 2.42
N VAL A 47 -5.64 -13.98 1.33
CA VAL A 47 -4.84 -12.75 1.21
C VAL A 47 -5.70 -11.49 1.28
N SER A 48 -6.83 -11.45 0.59
CA SER A 48 -7.75 -10.31 0.66
C SER A 48 -8.27 -10.08 2.08
N THR A 49 -8.65 -11.14 2.76
CA THR A 49 -9.09 -11.09 4.17
C THR A 49 -7.97 -10.57 5.06
N ARG A 50 -6.74 -11.04 4.87
CA ARG A 50 -5.59 -10.59 5.66
C ARG A 50 -5.26 -9.13 5.41
N VAL A 51 -5.19 -8.69 4.16
CA VAL A 51 -4.91 -7.29 3.82
C VAL A 51 -5.97 -6.36 4.39
N VAL A 52 -7.25 -6.70 4.27
CA VAL A 52 -8.34 -5.90 4.87
C VAL A 52 -8.23 -5.86 6.40
N ALA A 53 -7.87 -6.98 7.05
CA ALA A 53 -7.66 -7.02 8.50
C ALA A 53 -6.49 -6.11 8.92
N GLU A 54 -5.37 -6.12 8.19
CA GLU A 54 -4.22 -5.24 8.43
C GLU A 54 -4.61 -3.75 8.29
N ILE A 55 -5.32 -3.41 7.22
CA ILE A 55 -5.81 -2.03 7.00
C ILE A 55 -6.70 -1.60 8.17
N LYS A 56 -7.70 -2.42 8.53
CA LYS A 56 -8.61 -2.12 9.63
C LYS A 56 -7.85 -1.95 10.95
N SER A 57 -6.95 -2.87 11.28
CA SER A 57 -6.19 -2.82 12.51
C SER A 57 -5.34 -1.56 12.61
N PHE A 58 -4.70 -1.17 11.51
CA PHE A 58 -3.92 0.06 11.47
C PHE A 58 -4.79 1.31 11.68
N LEU A 59 -5.94 1.41 11.01
CA LEU A 59 -6.83 2.56 11.16
C LEU A 59 -7.39 2.67 12.59
N VAL A 60 -7.79 1.54 13.18
CA VAL A 60 -8.26 1.48 14.58
C VAL A 60 -7.15 1.84 15.55
N GLN A 61 -5.90 1.42 15.29
CA GLN A 61 -4.76 1.80 16.12
C GLN A 61 -4.47 3.30 16.05
N LEU A 62 -4.53 3.90 14.85
CA LEU A 62 -4.38 5.36 14.71
C LEU A 62 -5.46 6.12 15.49
N GLU A 63 -6.69 5.62 15.52
CA GLU A 63 -7.79 6.20 16.30
C GLU A 63 -7.52 6.06 17.80
N ALA A 64 -7.13 4.88 18.26
CA ALA A 64 -6.79 4.61 19.67
C ALA A 64 -5.62 5.46 20.16
N ASP A 65 -4.64 5.73 19.30
CA ASP A 65 -3.47 6.58 19.60
C ASP A 65 -3.79 8.09 19.52
N GLY A 66 -5.02 8.46 19.18
CA GLY A 66 -5.42 9.86 19.01
C GLY A 66 -4.80 10.52 17.78
N ASN A 67 -4.30 9.75 16.80
CA ASN A 67 -3.64 10.26 15.60
C ASN A 67 -4.67 10.71 14.54
N SER A 68 -5.54 11.65 14.94
CA SER A 68 -6.60 12.20 14.09
C SER A 68 -6.07 12.89 12.84
N LYS A 69 -4.87 13.48 12.92
CA LYS A 69 -4.22 14.12 11.77
C LYS A 69 -3.96 13.12 10.65
N THR A 70 -3.31 12.00 10.92
CA THR A 70 -3.03 10.98 9.90
C THR A 70 -4.31 10.38 9.34
N LEU A 71 -5.33 10.14 10.16
CA LEU A 71 -6.64 9.66 9.70
C LEU A 71 -7.31 10.66 8.74
N ALA A 72 -7.27 11.97 9.08
CA ALA A 72 -7.81 13.02 8.20
C ALA A 72 -7.03 13.11 6.87
N GLU A 73 -5.71 13.01 6.91
CA GLU A 73 -4.86 13.02 5.70
C GLU A 73 -5.16 11.82 4.79
N ILE A 74 -5.35 10.62 5.34
CA ILE A 74 -5.77 9.42 4.58
C ILE A 74 -7.15 9.65 3.94
N ALA A 75 -8.11 10.15 4.72
CA ALA A 75 -9.46 10.40 4.20
C ALA A 75 -9.47 11.45 3.09
N ASN A 76 -8.79 12.57 3.29
CA ASN A 76 -8.68 13.66 2.31
C ASN A 76 -7.96 13.19 1.03
N PHE A 77 -6.87 12.44 1.18
CA PHE A 77 -6.13 11.93 0.03
C PHE A 77 -6.95 10.90 -0.75
N THR A 78 -7.62 9.97 -0.06
CA THR A 78 -8.53 9.01 -0.71
C THR A 78 -9.65 9.73 -1.46
N SER A 79 -10.26 10.76 -0.85
CA SER A 79 -11.32 11.57 -1.48
C SER A 79 -10.88 12.33 -2.72
N SER A 80 -9.58 12.54 -2.93
CA SER A 80 -9.05 13.23 -4.13
C SER A 80 -9.06 12.36 -5.39
N PHE A 81 -9.23 11.06 -5.25
CA PHE A 81 -9.34 10.16 -6.39
C PHE A 81 -10.76 10.13 -6.94
N ALA A 82 -10.88 10.03 -8.26
CA ALA A 82 -12.18 9.97 -8.93
C ALA A 82 -13.02 8.79 -8.40
N GLY A 83 -14.25 9.07 -8.04
CA GLY A 83 -15.18 8.07 -7.48
C GLY A 83 -15.13 7.91 -5.96
N PHE A 84 -14.20 8.58 -5.25
CA PHE A 84 -14.06 8.49 -3.79
C PHE A 84 -14.41 9.78 -3.04
N GLY A 85 -15.06 10.73 -3.69
CA GLY A 85 -15.50 11.97 -3.03
C GLY A 85 -16.34 11.66 -1.78
N GLY A 86 -16.04 12.36 -0.67
CA GLY A 86 -16.73 12.15 0.61
C GLY A 86 -16.30 10.88 1.37
N PHE A 87 -15.16 10.28 1.03
CA PHE A 87 -14.61 9.14 1.75
C PHE A 87 -14.40 9.47 3.24
N THR A 88 -14.87 8.60 4.12
CA THR A 88 -14.61 8.67 5.57
C THR A 88 -14.06 7.35 6.09
N ILE A 89 -13.18 7.43 7.10
CA ILE A 89 -12.64 6.23 7.76
C ILE A 89 -13.75 5.41 8.44
N ALA A 90 -14.72 6.08 9.05
CA ALA A 90 -15.83 5.42 9.73
C ALA A 90 -16.68 4.58 8.76
N ASP A 91 -17.00 5.12 7.57
CA ASP A 91 -17.75 4.40 6.54
C ASP A 91 -16.95 3.24 5.97
N TYR A 92 -15.64 3.42 5.81
CA TYR A 92 -14.75 2.37 5.37
C TYR A 92 -14.73 1.18 6.35
N ILE A 93 -14.53 1.45 7.64
CA ILE A 93 -14.56 0.42 8.69
C ILE A 93 -15.93 -0.25 8.77
N ARG A 94 -17.03 0.54 8.66
CA ARG A 94 -18.39 0.00 8.65
C ARG A 94 -18.60 -0.99 7.50
N ARG A 95 -18.12 -0.68 6.30
CA ARG A 95 -18.18 -1.60 5.14
C ARG A 95 -17.40 -2.90 5.39
N ILE A 96 -16.20 -2.82 5.94
CA ILE A 96 -15.42 -4.01 6.32
C ILE A 96 -16.21 -4.89 7.29
N ASN A 97 -16.77 -4.29 8.34
CA ASN A 97 -17.54 -5.01 9.35
C ASN A 97 -18.81 -5.65 8.76
N ALA A 98 -19.49 -4.96 7.85
CA ALA A 98 -20.69 -5.49 7.21
C ALA A 98 -20.41 -6.73 6.33
N VAL A 99 -19.27 -6.75 5.62
CA VAL A 99 -18.83 -7.91 4.83
C VAL A 99 -18.48 -9.08 5.76
N ALA A 100 -17.75 -8.81 6.85
CA ALA A 100 -17.40 -9.82 7.84
C ALA A 100 -18.66 -10.45 8.50
N ALA A 101 -19.62 -9.62 8.90
CA ALA A 101 -20.86 -10.09 9.54
C ALA A 101 -21.71 -11.00 8.64
N LYS A 102 -21.58 -10.84 7.32
CA LYS A 102 -22.30 -11.66 6.33
C LYS A 102 -21.49 -12.85 5.82
N ASN A 103 -20.30 -13.11 6.37
CA ASN A 103 -19.36 -14.12 5.86
C ASN A 103 -19.07 -14.00 4.35
N GLN A 104 -19.12 -12.79 3.81
CA GLN A 104 -18.85 -12.53 2.39
C GLN A 104 -17.36 -12.46 2.11
N SER A 105 -16.97 -12.80 0.88
CA SER A 105 -15.58 -12.63 0.44
C SER A 105 -15.26 -11.15 0.22
N TYR A 106 -14.18 -10.66 0.84
CA TYR A 106 -13.64 -9.32 0.59
C TYR A 106 -13.17 -9.12 -0.86
N ALA A 107 -12.82 -10.20 -1.56
CA ALA A 107 -12.38 -10.12 -2.95
C ALA A 107 -13.43 -9.54 -3.91
N LYS A 108 -14.70 -9.55 -3.52
CA LYS A 108 -15.82 -9.01 -4.31
C LYS A 108 -16.19 -7.56 -3.98
N GLY A 109 -15.59 -7.00 -2.93
CA GLY A 109 -15.87 -5.63 -2.49
C GLY A 109 -14.80 -4.64 -2.98
N ASP A 110 -15.16 -3.37 -3.05
CA ASP A 110 -14.21 -2.29 -3.24
C ASP A 110 -13.76 -1.76 -1.86
N PHE A 111 -12.49 -2.00 -1.54
CA PHE A 111 -11.84 -1.55 -0.30
C PHE A 111 -10.67 -0.62 -0.60
N SER A 112 -10.78 0.17 -1.67
CA SER A 112 -9.78 1.17 -2.04
C SER A 112 -9.57 2.18 -0.93
N ILE A 113 -8.32 2.47 -0.65
CA ILE A 113 -7.89 3.48 0.30
C ILE A 113 -6.48 3.95 -0.08
N ALA A 114 -6.30 5.27 -0.18
CA ALA A 114 -5.04 5.88 -0.56
C ALA A 114 -4.31 6.42 0.67
N MET A 115 -2.99 6.19 0.75
CA MET A 115 -2.16 6.67 1.84
C MET A 115 -1.22 7.78 1.37
N PRO A 116 -1.17 8.96 2.04
CA PRO A 116 -0.08 9.91 1.87
C PRO A 116 1.25 9.32 2.37
N PRO A 117 2.42 9.89 1.99
CA PRO A 117 3.73 9.35 2.39
C PRO A 117 3.91 9.18 3.90
N GLU A 118 3.45 10.12 4.70
CA GLU A 118 3.51 10.08 6.16
C GLU A 118 2.67 8.93 6.74
N ALA A 119 1.53 8.63 6.14
CA ALA A 119 0.72 7.48 6.55
C ALA A 119 1.38 6.15 6.19
N VAL A 120 2.11 6.07 5.06
CA VAL A 120 2.95 4.90 4.72
C VAL A 120 4.06 4.73 5.75
N VAL A 121 4.73 5.81 6.15
CA VAL A 121 5.74 5.78 7.24
C VAL A 121 5.11 5.28 8.55
N ALA A 122 3.93 5.80 8.91
CA ALA A 122 3.22 5.37 10.12
C ALA A 122 2.85 3.88 10.06
N TYR A 123 2.40 3.39 8.90
CA TYR A 123 2.08 1.99 8.71
C TYR A 123 3.33 1.09 8.75
N LEU A 124 4.42 1.50 8.12
CA LEU A 124 5.69 0.77 8.23
C LEU A 124 6.15 0.65 9.68
N LYS A 125 6.04 1.72 10.49
CA LYS A 125 6.35 1.69 11.93
C LYS A 125 5.41 0.75 12.68
N TYR A 126 4.13 0.78 12.38
CA TYR A 126 3.11 -0.10 12.95
C TYR A 126 3.43 -1.59 12.72
N ILE A 127 3.89 -1.94 11.53
CA ILE A 127 4.27 -3.32 11.19
C ILE A 127 5.72 -3.68 11.57
N GLY A 128 6.42 -2.83 12.32
CA GLY A 128 7.71 -3.15 12.96
C GLY A 128 8.94 -2.44 12.42
N PHE A 129 8.86 -1.65 11.37
CA PHE A 129 9.99 -0.85 10.84
C PHE A 129 10.15 0.46 11.62
N ARG A 130 10.66 0.37 12.85
CA ARG A 130 10.73 1.51 13.79
C ARG A 130 11.45 2.75 13.25
N ASN A 131 12.42 2.55 12.34
CA ASN A 131 13.23 3.62 11.74
C ASN A 131 12.67 4.13 10.41
N ALA A 132 11.48 3.67 9.99
CA ALA A 132 10.89 4.09 8.73
C ALA A 132 10.73 5.61 8.66
N ARG A 133 11.13 6.19 7.53
CA ARG A 133 11.03 7.64 7.28
C ARG A 133 11.07 7.97 5.80
N VAL A 134 10.59 9.16 5.46
CA VAL A 134 10.82 9.75 4.13
C VAL A 134 12.31 10.07 3.98
N VAL A 135 12.86 9.79 2.81
CA VAL A 135 14.27 10.02 2.47
C VAL A 135 14.40 10.69 1.10
N THR A 136 15.56 11.28 0.85
CA THR A 136 15.90 11.86 -0.47
C THR A 136 16.96 11.03 -1.22
N ASP A 137 17.54 10.03 -0.56
CA ASP A 137 18.59 9.18 -1.11
C ASP A 137 17.98 8.02 -1.90
N ALA A 138 18.02 8.13 -3.22
CA ALA A 138 17.54 7.09 -4.15
C ALA A 138 18.46 5.86 -4.23
N SER A 139 19.71 5.97 -3.73
CA SER A 139 20.69 4.88 -3.77
C SER A 139 20.41 3.76 -2.76
N LYS A 140 19.52 3.99 -1.81
CA LYS A 140 19.11 2.97 -0.83
C LYS A 140 18.59 1.73 -1.53
N LYS A 141 19.06 0.58 -1.05
CA LYS A 141 18.71 -0.73 -1.61
C LYS A 141 17.21 -1.00 -1.55
N GLU A 142 16.58 -0.59 -0.47
CA GLU A 142 15.19 -0.90 -0.18
C GLU A 142 14.38 0.38 0.08
N LEU A 143 13.33 0.58 -0.73
CA LEU A 143 12.46 1.75 -0.69
C LEU A 143 11.01 1.38 -1.02
N VAL A 144 10.06 2.05 -0.38
CA VAL A 144 8.70 2.23 -0.92
C VAL A 144 8.72 3.53 -1.71
N LEU A 145 8.49 3.43 -3.01
CA LEU A 145 8.55 4.54 -3.97
C LEU A 145 7.15 5.02 -4.27
N GLY A 146 6.83 6.26 -3.91
CA GLY A 146 5.66 6.96 -4.41
C GLY A 146 5.95 7.53 -5.80
N VAL A 147 5.05 7.27 -6.74
CA VAL A 147 5.18 7.72 -8.12
C VAL A 147 3.99 8.57 -8.55
N ALA A 148 4.26 9.57 -9.36
CA ALA A 148 3.31 10.45 -10.01
C ALA A 148 3.22 10.13 -11.50
N ASP A 149 2.04 10.29 -12.07
CA ASP A 149 1.84 10.32 -13.52
C ASP A 149 1.73 11.79 -13.96
N PRO A 150 2.70 12.35 -14.70
CA PRO A 150 2.67 13.75 -15.15
C PRO A 150 1.43 14.09 -15.99
N ALA A 151 0.83 13.11 -16.67
CA ALA A 151 -0.41 13.27 -17.43
C ALA A 151 -1.66 13.18 -16.54
N GLY A 152 -1.51 12.83 -15.26
CA GLY A 152 -2.59 12.67 -14.30
C GLY A 152 -3.16 14.02 -13.81
N THR A 153 -4.35 13.95 -13.23
CA THR A 153 -5.04 15.12 -12.67
C THR A 153 -4.78 15.37 -11.20
N LEU A 154 -4.21 14.39 -10.49
CA LEU A 154 -3.86 14.52 -9.08
C LEU A 154 -2.79 15.59 -8.86
N LYS A 155 -2.97 16.38 -7.80
CA LYS A 155 -2.03 17.45 -7.43
C LYS A 155 -1.41 17.24 -6.05
N GLN A 156 -2.10 16.55 -5.16
CA GLN A 156 -1.62 16.30 -3.81
C GLN A 156 -0.35 15.44 -3.86
N TYR A 157 0.56 15.69 -2.94
CA TYR A 157 1.83 14.98 -2.78
C TYR A 157 2.64 14.86 -4.09
N GLY A 158 2.67 15.96 -4.87
CA GLY A 158 3.39 15.99 -6.15
C GLY A 158 2.73 15.17 -7.26
N GLY A 159 1.43 14.90 -7.17
CA GLY A 159 0.70 14.06 -8.13
C GLY A 159 0.77 12.57 -7.84
N LEU A 160 1.11 12.21 -6.59
CA LEU A 160 1.20 10.81 -6.15
C LEU A 160 -0.04 10.01 -6.54
N CYS A 161 0.15 8.96 -7.33
CA CYS A 161 -0.95 8.13 -7.82
C CYS A 161 -0.74 6.63 -7.56
N HIS A 162 0.48 6.20 -7.24
CA HIS A 162 0.77 4.79 -6.98
C HIS A 162 2.02 4.62 -6.12
N TYR A 163 2.13 3.46 -5.45
CA TYR A 163 3.32 3.03 -4.76
C TYR A 163 3.89 1.76 -5.37
N LEU A 164 5.21 1.72 -5.46
CA LEU A 164 6.02 0.57 -5.88
C LEU A 164 6.93 0.17 -4.70
N TYR A 165 7.31 -1.08 -4.62
CA TYR A 165 8.35 -1.51 -3.69
C TYR A 165 9.63 -1.82 -4.45
N LYS A 166 10.72 -1.16 -4.07
CA LYS A 166 12.08 -1.38 -4.59
C LYS A 166 12.85 -2.25 -3.61
N ASN A 167 13.47 -3.30 -4.11
CA ASN A 167 14.54 -4.03 -3.45
C ASN A 167 15.58 -4.38 -4.53
N ASP A 168 16.61 -3.52 -4.65
CA ASP A 168 17.57 -3.58 -5.73
C ASP A 168 18.02 -4.98 -6.11
N PRO A 169 18.06 -5.31 -7.40
CA PRO A 169 17.73 -4.46 -8.55
C PRO A 169 16.25 -4.52 -8.99
N THR A 170 15.36 -4.98 -8.16
CA THR A 170 13.98 -5.36 -8.54
C THR A 170 12.96 -4.36 -8.02
N ILE A 171 12.00 -4.00 -8.88
CA ILE A 171 10.79 -3.25 -8.54
C ILE A 171 9.59 -4.22 -8.50
N TYR A 172 8.78 -4.14 -7.47
CA TYR A 172 7.58 -4.98 -7.28
C TYR A 172 6.31 -4.14 -7.33
N SER A 173 5.36 -4.58 -8.16
CA SER A 173 4.00 -4.05 -8.20
C SER A 173 3.09 -4.98 -9.01
N TRP A 174 1.79 -4.88 -8.83
CA TRP A 174 0.75 -5.61 -9.59
C TRP A 174 1.07 -7.10 -9.80
N ALA A 175 1.51 -7.78 -8.75
CA ALA A 175 1.91 -9.19 -8.81
C ALA A 175 3.11 -9.47 -9.75
N ARG A 176 3.89 -8.47 -10.10
CA ARG A 176 5.00 -8.59 -11.06
C ARG A 176 6.29 -8.00 -10.51
N GLN A 177 7.37 -8.43 -11.12
CA GLN A 177 8.70 -7.90 -10.93
C GLN A 177 9.14 -7.17 -12.20
N PHE A 178 9.75 -5.99 -12.01
CA PHE A 178 10.26 -5.16 -13.10
C PHE A 178 11.71 -4.80 -12.83
N PRO A 179 12.54 -4.64 -13.87
CA PRO A 179 13.94 -4.25 -13.72
C PRO A 179 14.11 -2.75 -13.37
N SER A 180 13.05 -1.94 -13.56
CA SER A 180 13.09 -0.50 -13.28
C SER A 180 11.70 0.09 -13.09
N VAL A 181 11.64 1.31 -12.54
CA VAL A 181 10.40 2.11 -12.45
C VAL A 181 9.83 2.41 -13.85
N GLU A 182 10.70 2.61 -14.83
CA GLU A 182 10.28 2.86 -16.22
C GLU A 182 9.54 1.67 -16.82
N GLU A 183 10.04 0.45 -16.61
CA GLU A 183 9.37 -0.76 -17.11
C GLU A 183 8.03 -1.02 -16.38
N ALA A 184 7.95 -0.71 -15.10
CA ALA A 184 6.68 -0.74 -14.36
C ALA A 184 5.69 0.31 -14.91
N ALA A 185 6.17 1.49 -15.27
CA ALA A 185 5.35 2.55 -15.88
C ALA A 185 4.82 2.13 -17.26
N LYS A 186 5.67 1.57 -18.10
CA LYS A 186 5.27 1.04 -19.43
C LYS A 186 4.18 -0.02 -19.31
N PHE A 187 4.33 -0.93 -18.34
CA PHE A 187 3.31 -1.94 -18.07
C PHE A 187 1.95 -1.32 -17.71
N ALA A 188 1.97 -0.24 -16.95
CA ALA A 188 0.76 0.51 -16.57
C ALA A 188 0.22 1.43 -17.68
N GLY A 189 0.89 1.54 -18.84
CA GLY A 189 0.55 2.49 -19.89
C GLY A 189 0.75 3.96 -19.49
N LYS A 190 1.75 4.23 -18.62
CA LYS A 190 1.99 5.53 -17.99
C LYS A 190 3.44 5.97 -18.10
N LYS A 191 3.68 7.23 -17.69
CA LYS A 191 5.03 7.75 -17.47
C LYS A 191 5.15 8.10 -16.00
N TYR A 192 5.94 7.35 -15.24
CA TYR A 192 6.10 7.61 -13.81
C TYR A 192 7.31 8.49 -13.53
N THR A 193 7.13 9.44 -12.61
CA THR A 193 8.19 10.16 -11.93
C THR A 193 8.12 9.83 -10.43
N VAL A 194 9.26 9.60 -9.79
CA VAL A 194 9.30 9.38 -8.35
C VAL A 194 9.05 10.70 -7.65
N CYS A 195 8.03 10.77 -6.82
CA CYS A 195 7.64 11.95 -6.05
C CYS A 195 7.78 11.77 -4.54
N ALA A 196 7.95 10.54 -4.05
CA ALA A 196 8.23 10.23 -2.66
C ALA A 196 9.11 8.99 -2.55
N MET A 197 10.03 9.00 -1.59
CA MET A 197 10.87 7.85 -1.27
C MET A 197 10.80 7.59 0.23
N ILE A 198 10.45 6.38 0.61
CA ILE A 198 10.29 5.99 2.01
C ILE A 198 11.19 4.79 2.26
N SER A 199 12.16 4.95 3.17
CA SER A 199 13.02 3.85 3.59
C SER A 199 12.39 3.13 4.78
N PRO A 200 12.22 1.80 4.73
CA PRO A 200 11.80 1.03 5.89
C PRO A 200 12.84 1.04 7.02
N HIS A 201 14.11 1.21 6.69
CA HIS A 201 15.22 1.11 7.64
C HIS A 201 15.85 2.47 8.04
N GLY A 202 15.35 3.56 7.51
CA GLY A 202 15.83 4.91 7.80
C GLY A 202 16.93 5.44 6.90
#